data_c9726b68d2c63e3465970e000b8584ae
#
_entry.id   c9726b68d2c63e3465970e000b8584ae
#
_cell.length_a   1.000
_cell.length_b   1.000
_cell.length_c   1.000
_cell.angle_alpha   90.00
_cell.angle_beta   90.00
_cell.angle_gamma   90.00
#
_symmetry.space_group_name_H-M   'P 1'
#
loop_
_entity.id
_entity.type
_entity.pdbx_description
1 polymer ?
#
loop_
_entity_poly.entity_id
_entity_poly.type
_entity_poly.pdbx_seq_one_letter_code
_entity_poly.pdbx_strand_id
1 'polypeptide(L)'
;TMKYNMIFGHKTPDTDSVCSAIALAHLKNKLNEPSKAYILGNINKETAFVLKYFNVDMPDILDNVRIQIKDLDYDKVKPFTRQQSVHFAYFYMNEKKLRTLPIVDEDNNLCGLITMKDIAMSLINTDQHYLCTSYDNIIETLLGKEILKFDEVIRGNVIIAAFEERTLRKTDVLNENTIVITGDRYDVIRYAIESRVKLIIVTGDLMVTDELIDMAAKNKVNMISTPYQTYYTAKNISLAKYVDDIMKKDDIMLFSEEDYLNDCKEDIEQSRHSKFPIISRDKKYLGMLSRRHLINPKKKKVILVDHNEMNQSADGIEEAEILEVIDHHKIGDIKTSIPISFRNT
;
A
#
# COMPACT_ATOMS: atom_id res chain seq x y z
N THR A 1 6.54 14.72 -7.76
CA THR A 1 7.29 15.07 -8.99
C THR A 1 7.81 16.49 -8.80
N MET A 2 9.12 16.67 -8.80
CA MET A 2 9.72 18.02 -8.74
C MET A 2 9.20 18.85 -9.93
N LYS A 3 8.61 20.00 -9.62
CA LYS A 3 8.00 20.87 -10.62
C LYS A 3 8.92 22.03 -11.05
N TYR A 4 10.20 21.97 -10.72
CA TYR A 4 11.15 23.06 -10.97
C TYR A 4 12.48 22.53 -11.48
N ASN A 5 13.24 23.40 -12.17
CA ASN A 5 14.60 23.12 -12.61
C ASN A 5 15.58 23.40 -11.48
N MET A 6 16.58 22.55 -11.30
CA MET A 6 17.65 22.72 -10.33
C MET A 6 18.82 23.42 -11.00
N ILE A 7 19.29 24.52 -10.43
CA ILE A 7 20.40 25.31 -10.99
C ILE A 7 21.55 25.32 -10.01
N PHE A 8 22.72 24.89 -10.43
CA PHE A 8 23.88 24.85 -9.58
C PHE A 8 25.20 25.02 -10.37
N GLY A 9 26.21 25.51 -9.69
CA GLY A 9 27.59 25.60 -10.18
C GLY A 9 28.41 24.37 -9.80
N HIS A 10 29.74 24.50 -9.86
CA HIS A 10 30.66 23.39 -9.60
C HIS A 10 30.78 23.00 -8.10
N LYS A 11 31.42 21.82 -7.84
CA LYS A 11 31.57 21.21 -6.50
C LYS A 11 32.32 22.06 -5.48
N THR A 12 33.14 22.98 -5.91
CA THR A 12 33.89 23.90 -5.03
C THR A 12 33.27 25.30 -5.16
N PRO A 13 32.13 25.58 -4.52
CA PRO A 13 31.36 26.80 -4.77
C PRO A 13 32.19 28.07 -4.47
N ASP A 14 32.43 28.88 -5.48
CA ASP A 14 32.97 30.22 -5.36
C ASP A 14 31.91 31.28 -5.59
N THR A 15 32.28 32.55 -5.58
CA THR A 15 31.32 33.65 -5.70
C THR A 15 30.63 33.66 -7.05
N ASP A 16 31.33 33.35 -8.13
CA ASP A 16 30.76 33.30 -9.48
C ASP A 16 29.73 32.19 -9.61
N SER A 17 30.13 30.99 -9.26
CA SER A 17 29.30 29.79 -9.26
C SER A 17 27.97 29.97 -8.50
N VAL A 18 28.02 30.50 -7.28
CA VAL A 18 26.85 30.70 -6.42
C VAL A 18 25.97 31.85 -6.90
N CYS A 19 26.56 33.00 -7.23
CA CYS A 19 25.81 34.17 -7.69
C CYS A 19 25.15 33.93 -9.06
N SER A 20 25.84 33.26 -9.96
CA SER A 20 25.24 32.86 -11.27
C SER A 20 24.05 31.95 -11.11
N ALA A 21 24.12 30.94 -10.22
CA ALA A 21 23.00 30.07 -9.94
C ALA A 21 21.77 30.82 -9.38
N ILE A 22 22.00 31.72 -8.42
CA ILE A 22 20.95 32.55 -7.82
C ILE A 22 20.32 33.48 -8.86
N ALA A 23 21.15 34.21 -9.63
CA ALA A 23 20.70 35.14 -10.63
C ALA A 23 19.88 34.47 -11.73
N LEU A 24 20.36 33.33 -12.22
CA LEU A 24 19.64 32.56 -13.24
C LEU A 24 18.33 32.00 -12.72
N ALA A 25 18.29 31.47 -11.49
CA ALA A 25 17.04 30.98 -10.89
C ALA A 25 16.01 32.11 -10.75
N HIS A 26 16.46 33.30 -10.33
CA HIS A 26 15.60 34.47 -10.26
C HIS A 26 15.04 34.85 -11.65
N LEU A 27 15.90 34.92 -12.68
CA LEU A 27 15.51 35.21 -14.04
C LEU A 27 14.49 34.19 -14.59
N LYS A 28 14.77 32.89 -14.46
CA LYS A 28 13.91 31.80 -14.90
C LYS A 28 12.52 31.88 -14.24
N ASN A 29 12.47 32.13 -12.94
CA ASN A 29 11.20 32.32 -12.22
C ASN A 29 10.42 33.54 -12.74
N LYS A 30 11.07 34.63 -13.10
CA LYS A 30 10.43 35.78 -13.74
C LYS A 30 9.87 35.48 -15.13
N LEU A 31 10.46 34.52 -15.82
CA LEU A 31 10.03 34.03 -17.14
C LEU A 31 8.98 32.89 -17.03
N ASN A 32 8.42 32.65 -15.84
CA ASN A 32 7.49 31.54 -15.55
C ASN A 32 8.08 30.13 -15.78
N GLU A 33 9.40 29.99 -15.67
CA GLU A 33 10.10 28.72 -15.65
C GLU A 33 10.50 28.40 -14.21
N PRO A 34 9.72 27.64 -13.44
CA PRO A 34 10.01 27.37 -12.03
C PRO A 34 11.42 26.80 -11.85
N SER A 35 12.23 27.48 -11.06
CA SER A 35 13.64 27.12 -10.90
C SER A 35 14.13 27.43 -9.48
N LYS A 36 15.07 26.63 -8.99
CA LYS A 36 15.67 26.82 -7.66
C LYS A 36 17.18 26.67 -7.74
N ALA A 37 17.88 27.65 -7.12
CA ALA A 37 19.35 27.60 -6.99
C ALA A 37 19.77 26.64 -5.88
N TYR A 38 20.88 25.95 -6.10
CA TYR A 38 21.55 25.06 -5.15
C TYR A 38 23.06 25.29 -5.16
N ILE A 39 23.73 24.82 -4.10
CA ILE A 39 25.19 24.75 -4.00
C ILE A 39 25.62 23.30 -3.76
N LEU A 40 26.79 22.90 -4.26
CA LEU A 40 27.30 21.52 -4.14
C LEU A 40 28.27 21.33 -2.98
N GLY A 41 28.40 22.32 -2.11
CA GLY A 41 29.33 22.27 -0.97
C GLY A 41 29.29 23.55 -0.14
N ASN A 42 30.20 23.67 0.80
CA ASN A 42 30.29 24.85 1.64
C ASN A 42 30.83 26.05 0.85
N ILE A 43 30.23 27.21 1.00
CA ILE A 43 30.68 28.44 0.39
C ILE A 43 31.94 29.00 1.12
N ASN A 44 32.77 29.72 0.40
CA ASN A 44 33.93 30.41 0.95
C ASN A 44 33.52 31.70 1.67
N LYS A 45 34.49 32.34 2.37
CA LYS A 45 34.24 33.57 3.14
C LYS A 45 33.85 34.77 2.27
N GLU A 46 34.40 34.85 1.06
CA GLU A 46 34.11 35.91 0.09
C GLU A 46 32.65 35.78 -0.35
N THR A 47 32.20 34.61 -0.77
CA THR A 47 30.82 34.36 -1.14
C THR A 47 29.86 34.65 0.01
N ALA A 48 30.18 34.21 1.23
CA ALA A 48 29.39 34.51 2.41
C ALA A 48 29.25 36.00 2.67
N PHE A 49 30.35 36.77 2.48
CA PHE A 49 30.33 38.22 2.60
C PHE A 49 29.46 38.88 1.55
N VAL A 50 29.58 38.46 0.28
CA VAL A 50 28.77 38.99 -0.85
C VAL A 50 27.28 38.76 -0.61
N LEU A 51 26.87 37.51 -0.27
CA LEU A 51 25.49 37.20 0.01
C LEU A 51 24.91 38.05 1.16
N LYS A 52 25.69 38.19 2.24
CA LYS A 52 25.30 39.02 3.39
C LYS A 52 25.18 40.50 3.00
N TYR A 53 26.13 41.02 2.21
CA TYR A 53 26.15 42.43 1.79
C TYR A 53 24.91 42.79 0.97
N PHE A 54 24.51 41.90 0.06
CA PHE A 54 23.32 42.10 -0.77
C PHE A 54 22.01 41.59 -0.14
N ASN A 55 22.06 41.09 1.10
CA ASN A 55 20.93 40.53 1.83
C ASN A 55 20.21 39.43 1.02
N VAL A 56 20.98 38.50 0.47
CA VAL A 56 20.52 37.34 -0.29
C VAL A 56 20.70 36.09 0.55
N ASP A 57 19.65 35.26 0.62
CA ASP A 57 19.71 33.99 1.34
C ASP A 57 20.64 33.00 0.63
N MET A 58 21.38 32.23 1.44
CA MET A 58 22.22 31.15 0.93
C MET A 58 21.34 30.03 0.34
N PRO A 59 21.64 29.56 -0.88
CA PRO A 59 20.94 28.40 -1.44
C PRO A 59 21.12 27.13 -0.61
N ASP A 60 20.17 26.21 -0.71
CA ASP A 60 20.28 24.90 -0.07
C ASP A 60 21.43 24.09 -0.67
N ILE A 61 22.05 23.26 0.16
CA ILE A 61 23.05 22.30 -0.30
C ILE A 61 22.35 21.16 -1.03
N LEU A 62 22.88 20.76 -2.19
CA LEU A 62 22.43 19.64 -2.98
C LEU A 62 23.45 18.51 -2.89
N ASP A 63 23.07 17.40 -2.28
CA ASP A 63 23.97 16.24 -2.13
C ASP A 63 24.17 15.51 -3.45
N ASN A 64 23.10 15.27 -4.21
CA ASN A 64 23.13 14.58 -5.50
C ASN A 64 21.87 14.85 -6.33
N VAL A 65 21.92 14.43 -7.59
CA VAL A 65 20.77 14.48 -8.52
C VAL A 65 20.29 13.10 -8.97
N ARG A 66 20.70 12.04 -8.25
CA ARG A 66 20.27 10.65 -8.53
C ARG A 66 18.75 10.51 -8.40
N ILE A 67 18.19 9.59 -9.17
CA ILE A 67 16.76 9.27 -9.13
C ILE A 67 16.47 8.42 -7.88
N GLN A 68 15.50 8.84 -7.08
CA GLN A 68 14.99 8.09 -5.93
C GLN A 68 13.62 7.48 -6.22
N ILE A 69 13.22 6.50 -5.44
CA ILE A 69 11.91 5.84 -5.58
C ILE A 69 10.75 6.86 -5.49
N LYS A 70 10.86 7.89 -4.66
CA LYS A 70 9.87 8.99 -4.55
C LYS A 70 9.68 9.80 -5.82
N ASP A 71 10.69 9.79 -6.73
CA ASP A 71 10.61 10.50 -8.01
C ASP A 71 9.81 9.72 -9.06
N LEU A 72 9.49 8.46 -8.79
CA LEU A 72 8.72 7.59 -9.68
C LEU A 72 7.21 7.80 -9.53
N ASP A 73 6.48 7.55 -10.61
CA ASP A 73 5.02 7.60 -10.63
C ASP A 73 4.44 6.21 -10.31
N TYR A 74 4.69 5.73 -9.09
CA TYR A 74 4.23 4.41 -8.64
C TYR A 74 2.75 4.37 -8.27
N ASP A 75 2.18 3.17 -8.27
CA ASP A 75 0.75 2.96 -8.03
C ASP A 75 0.35 3.31 -6.58
N LYS A 76 -0.62 4.21 -6.42
CA LYS A 76 -1.22 4.56 -5.11
C LYS A 76 -2.35 3.58 -4.78
N VAL A 77 -2.01 2.32 -4.55
CA VAL A 77 -2.98 1.29 -4.17
C VAL A 77 -3.44 1.53 -2.75
N LYS A 78 -4.77 1.64 -2.53
CA LYS A 78 -5.35 1.78 -1.19
C LYS A 78 -5.08 0.49 -0.40
N PRO A 79 -4.47 0.57 0.79
CA PRO A 79 -4.24 -0.60 1.62
C PRO A 79 -5.52 -1.04 2.33
N PHE A 80 -5.53 -2.30 2.77
CA PHE A 80 -6.55 -2.85 3.65
C PHE A 80 -6.01 -2.97 5.08
N THR A 81 -6.92 -2.97 6.05
CA THR A 81 -6.59 -3.25 7.44
C THR A 81 -6.69 -4.75 7.71
N ARG A 82 -5.99 -5.22 8.75
CA ARG A 82 -5.87 -6.64 9.11
C ARG A 82 -7.20 -7.35 9.35
N GLN A 83 -8.22 -6.62 9.82
CA GLN A 83 -9.53 -7.16 10.24
C GLN A 83 -10.58 -7.15 9.13
N GLN A 84 -10.27 -6.65 7.94
CA GLN A 84 -11.18 -6.75 6.81
C GLN A 84 -11.29 -8.20 6.32
N SER A 85 -12.43 -8.54 5.70
CA SER A 85 -12.68 -9.90 5.24
C SER A 85 -11.92 -10.24 3.96
N VAL A 86 -11.56 -11.51 3.80
CA VAL A 86 -11.04 -12.05 2.54
C VAL A 86 -12.04 -11.86 1.40
N HIS A 87 -13.35 -11.96 1.69
CA HIS A 87 -14.43 -11.68 0.75
C HIS A 87 -14.30 -10.27 0.16
N PHE A 88 -14.23 -9.26 1.01
CA PHE A 88 -14.11 -7.86 0.57
C PHE A 88 -12.80 -7.61 -0.18
N ALA A 89 -11.69 -8.19 0.28
CA ALA A 89 -10.42 -8.11 -0.42
C ALA A 89 -10.50 -8.71 -1.84
N TYR A 90 -11.13 -9.87 -2.00
CA TYR A 90 -11.32 -10.51 -3.30
C TYR A 90 -12.11 -9.62 -4.26
N PHE A 91 -13.27 -9.10 -3.83
CA PHE A 91 -14.09 -8.25 -4.69
C PHE A 91 -13.39 -6.94 -5.06
N TYR A 92 -12.72 -6.30 -4.11
CA TYR A 92 -11.94 -5.09 -4.37
C TYR A 92 -10.80 -5.33 -5.36
N MET A 93 -10.03 -6.40 -5.16
CA MET A 93 -8.94 -6.77 -6.07
C MET A 93 -9.45 -7.08 -7.49
N ASN A 94 -10.59 -7.77 -7.59
CA ASN A 94 -11.21 -8.11 -8.87
C ASN A 94 -11.73 -6.85 -9.59
N GLU A 95 -12.44 -5.97 -8.90
CA GLU A 95 -12.94 -4.70 -9.45
C GLU A 95 -11.81 -3.80 -9.93
N LYS A 96 -10.78 -3.63 -9.12
CA LYS A 96 -9.61 -2.77 -9.42
C LYS A 96 -8.55 -3.47 -10.27
N LYS A 97 -8.77 -4.72 -10.66
CA LYS A 97 -7.80 -5.56 -11.43
C LYS A 97 -6.43 -5.66 -10.75
N LEU A 98 -6.43 -5.72 -9.43
CA LEU A 98 -5.22 -5.84 -8.62
C LEU A 98 -4.83 -7.32 -8.46
N ARG A 99 -3.55 -7.62 -8.52
CA ARG A 99 -3.00 -8.96 -8.25
C ARG A 99 -2.43 -9.09 -6.83
N THR A 100 -2.11 -7.96 -6.22
CA THR A 100 -1.53 -7.87 -4.88
C THR A 100 -2.17 -6.71 -4.14
N LEU A 101 -2.50 -6.92 -2.87
CA LEU A 101 -3.11 -5.93 -2.00
C LEU A 101 -2.26 -5.77 -0.73
N PRO A 102 -1.81 -4.57 -0.39
CA PRO A 102 -1.09 -4.29 0.85
C PRO A 102 -2.04 -4.25 2.04
N ILE A 103 -1.58 -4.82 3.15
CA ILE A 103 -2.29 -4.83 4.44
C ILE A 103 -1.50 -4.01 5.44
N VAL A 104 -2.17 -3.11 6.12
CA VAL A 104 -1.59 -2.19 7.12
C VAL A 104 -2.28 -2.30 8.48
N ASP A 105 -1.63 -1.79 9.51
CA ASP A 105 -2.24 -1.54 10.80
C ASP A 105 -2.98 -0.18 10.85
N GLU A 106 -3.49 0.18 12.03
CA GLU A 106 -4.21 1.44 12.26
C GLU A 106 -3.32 2.68 12.06
N ASP A 107 -2.02 2.53 12.24
CA ASP A 107 -1.02 3.57 12.04
C ASP A 107 -0.46 3.63 10.61
N ASN A 108 -1.04 2.87 9.67
CA ASN A 108 -0.59 2.73 8.29
C ASN A 108 0.81 2.10 8.12
N ASN A 109 1.28 1.31 9.09
CA ASN A 109 2.49 0.50 8.92
C ASN A 109 2.16 -0.75 8.11
N LEU A 110 3.04 -1.13 7.20
CA LEU A 110 2.86 -2.33 6.40
C LEU A 110 2.94 -3.59 7.28
N CYS A 111 1.88 -4.39 7.29
CA CYS A 111 1.79 -5.66 8.03
C CYS A 111 1.99 -6.89 7.15
N GLY A 112 1.62 -6.80 5.88
CA GLY A 112 1.67 -7.93 4.97
C GLY A 112 1.15 -7.62 3.58
N LEU A 113 1.13 -8.65 2.76
CA LEU A 113 0.58 -8.63 1.40
C LEU A 113 -0.36 -9.81 1.20
N ILE A 114 -1.44 -9.58 0.43
CA ILE A 114 -2.32 -10.63 -0.07
C ILE A 114 -2.23 -10.66 -1.59
N THR A 115 -2.18 -11.86 -2.15
CA THR A 115 -2.32 -12.10 -3.59
C THR A 115 -3.58 -12.90 -3.89
N MET A 116 -4.04 -12.87 -5.14
CA MET A 116 -5.15 -13.74 -5.59
C MET A 116 -4.82 -15.22 -5.39
N LYS A 117 -3.54 -15.61 -5.43
CA LYS A 117 -3.10 -16.97 -5.13
C LYS A 117 -3.35 -17.33 -3.66
N ASP A 118 -3.05 -16.43 -2.73
CA ASP A 118 -3.26 -16.68 -1.30
C ASP A 118 -4.75 -16.88 -1.00
N ILE A 119 -5.62 -16.08 -1.62
CA ILE A 119 -7.09 -16.24 -1.54
C ILE A 119 -7.52 -17.60 -2.09
N ALA A 120 -7.04 -17.99 -3.29
CA ALA A 120 -7.37 -19.27 -3.90
C ALA A 120 -6.89 -20.45 -3.04
N MET A 121 -5.67 -20.39 -2.51
CA MET A 121 -5.12 -21.45 -1.65
C MET A 121 -5.88 -21.55 -0.33
N SER A 122 -6.37 -20.43 0.24
CA SER A 122 -7.17 -20.47 1.46
C SER A 122 -8.53 -21.15 1.27
N LEU A 123 -9.06 -21.18 0.05
CA LEU A 123 -10.30 -21.90 -0.30
C LEU A 123 -10.06 -23.39 -0.55
N ILE A 124 -8.88 -23.77 -1.02
CA ILE A 124 -8.56 -25.18 -1.32
C ILE A 124 -8.14 -25.92 -0.06
N ASN A 125 -7.40 -25.29 0.84
CA ASN A 125 -6.91 -25.86 2.08
C ASN A 125 -8.02 -25.88 3.16
N THR A 126 -9.10 -26.59 2.91
CA THR A 126 -10.34 -26.57 3.70
C THR A 126 -10.32 -27.45 4.95
N ASP A 127 -9.18 -27.94 5.40
CA ASP A 127 -9.09 -28.81 6.61
C ASP A 127 -9.41 -28.10 7.93
N GLN A 128 -9.63 -26.79 7.90
CA GLN A 128 -10.01 -26.01 9.08
C GLN A 128 -11.46 -25.53 8.98
N HIS A 129 -12.35 -26.29 9.59
CA HIS A 129 -13.75 -25.87 9.80
C HIS A 129 -13.88 -24.74 10.83
N TYR A 130 -12.79 -24.29 11.41
CA TYR A 130 -12.77 -23.23 12.43
C TYR A 130 -12.75 -21.84 11.78
N LEU A 131 -13.66 -20.99 12.20
CA LEU A 131 -13.78 -19.59 11.79
C LEU A 131 -13.54 -18.68 13.00
N CYS A 132 -12.74 -17.62 12.81
CA CYS A 132 -12.59 -16.51 13.74
C CYS A 132 -12.67 -15.22 12.94
N THR A 133 -13.72 -14.43 13.14
CA THR A 133 -13.94 -13.19 12.40
C THR A 133 -14.94 -12.29 13.10
N SER A 134 -15.15 -11.05 12.62
CA SER A 134 -16.22 -10.20 13.14
C SER A 134 -17.59 -10.67 12.67
N TYR A 135 -18.60 -10.39 13.49
CA TYR A 135 -19.99 -10.60 13.13
C TYR A 135 -20.34 -9.90 11.81
N ASP A 136 -19.85 -8.67 11.64
CA ASP A 136 -20.11 -7.85 10.46
C ASP A 136 -19.46 -8.43 9.19
N ASN A 137 -18.29 -9.04 9.27
CA ASN A 137 -17.68 -9.75 8.15
C ASN A 137 -18.54 -10.94 7.67
N ILE A 138 -19.20 -11.62 8.60
CA ILE A 138 -20.13 -12.72 8.25
C ILE A 138 -21.37 -12.15 7.53
N ILE A 139 -21.97 -11.08 8.08
CA ILE A 139 -23.10 -10.38 7.46
C ILE A 139 -22.75 -9.94 6.04
N GLU A 140 -21.60 -9.27 5.86
CA GLU A 140 -21.18 -8.79 4.55
C GLU A 140 -20.95 -9.94 3.56
N THR A 141 -20.22 -10.99 3.99
CA THR A 141 -19.89 -12.14 3.14
C THR A 141 -21.12 -12.92 2.67
N LEU A 142 -22.12 -13.05 3.54
CA LEU A 142 -23.30 -13.88 3.30
C LEU A 142 -24.53 -13.06 2.88
N LEU A 143 -24.42 -11.76 2.63
CA LEU A 143 -25.53 -10.83 2.45
C LEU A 143 -26.58 -11.02 3.57
N GLY A 144 -26.07 -11.22 4.79
CA GLY A 144 -26.87 -11.58 5.94
C GLY A 144 -27.72 -10.44 6.46
N LYS A 145 -28.80 -10.80 7.14
CA LYS A 145 -29.62 -9.90 7.94
C LYS A 145 -29.43 -10.26 9.40
N GLU A 146 -29.12 -9.25 10.23
CA GLU A 146 -29.04 -9.42 11.67
C GLU A 146 -30.41 -9.79 12.22
N ILE A 147 -30.48 -10.86 13.04
CA ILE A 147 -31.63 -11.20 13.88
C ILE A 147 -31.28 -10.89 15.32
N LEU A 148 -30.17 -11.42 15.82
CA LEU A 148 -29.66 -11.18 17.17
C LEU A 148 -28.12 -11.07 17.15
N LYS A 149 -27.59 -10.02 17.79
CA LYS A 149 -26.15 -9.78 17.94
C LYS A 149 -25.81 -9.56 19.42
N PHE A 150 -24.95 -10.40 19.97
CA PHE A 150 -24.43 -10.30 21.33
C PHE A 150 -22.90 -10.15 21.35
N ASP A 151 -22.24 -10.67 20.30
CA ASP A 151 -20.78 -10.67 20.20
C ASP A 151 -20.32 -9.93 18.95
N GLU A 152 -19.27 -9.11 19.08
CA GLU A 152 -18.60 -8.48 17.93
C GLU A 152 -17.72 -9.47 17.16
N VAL A 153 -17.11 -10.43 17.86
CA VAL A 153 -16.24 -11.45 17.29
C VAL A 153 -16.86 -12.82 17.44
N ILE A 154 -17.02 -13.51 16.32
CA ILE A 154 -17.56 -14.87 16.24
C ILE A 154 -16.39 -15.85 16.06
N ARG A 155 -16.33 -16.83 16.95
CA ARG A 155 -15.31 -17.89 16.93
C ARG A 155 -15.96 -19.24 17.10
N GLY A 156 -15.63 -20.20 16.25
CA GLY A 156 -16.14 -21.55 16.41
C GLY A 156 -15.97 -22.43 15.19
N ASN A 157 -16.30 -23.69 15.38
CA ASN A 157 -16.33 -24.68 14.30
C ASN A 157 -17.62 -24.54 13.49
N VAL A 158 -17.50 -24.44 12.18
CA VAL A 158 -18.64 -24.37 11.28
C VAL A 158 -19.19 -25.77 11.03
N ILE A 159 -20.46 -25.96 11.37
CA ILE A 159 -21.18 -27.22 11.21
C ILE A 159 -22.44 -27.00 10.37
N ILE A 160 -22.61 -27.82 9.34
CA ILE A 160 -23.90 -27.91 8.62
C ILE A 160 -24.77 -28.92 9.33
N ALA A 161 -25.91 -28.47 9.83
CA ALA A 161 -26.83 -29.36 10.52
C ALA A 161 -27.67 -30.20 9.54
N ALA A 162 -27.02 -31.18 8.92
CA ALA A 162 -27.62 -32.07 7.94
C ALA A 162 -28.39 -33.26 8.56
N PHE A 163 -28.05 -33.64 9.80
CA PHE A 163 -28.68 -34.77 10.49
C PHE A 163 -29.96 -34.36 11.24
N GLU A 164 -30.78 -35.36 11.56
CA GLU A 164 -31.92 -35.17 12.47
C GLU A 164 -31.46 -34.75 13.86
N GLU A 165 -32.30 -34.01 14.59
CA GLU A 165 -32.04 -33.54 15.96
C GLU A 165 -31.57 -34.68 16.89
N ARG A 166 -32.22 -35.84 16.83
CA ARG A 166 -31.86 -37.02 17.64
C ARG A 166 -30.40 -37.46 17.41
N THR A 167 -29.93 -37.40 16.17
CA THR A 167 -28.57 -37.77 15.80
C THR A 167 -27.59 -36.71 16.30
N LEU A 168 -27.91 -35.42 16.14
CA LEU A 168 -27.10 -34.32 16.63
C LEU A 168 -26.93 -34.36 18.17
N ARG A 169 -28.01 -34.69 18.90
CA ARG A 169 -27.95 -34.85 20.38
C ARG A 169 -27.09 -36.04 20.81
N LYS A 170 -27.12 -37.15 20.06
CA LYS A 170 -26.28 -38.33 20.36
C LYS A 170 -24.82 -38.12 20.11
N THR A 171 -24.49 -37.28 19.13
CA THR A 171 -23.08 -36.99 18.75
C THR A 171 -22.47 -35.84 19.57
N ASP A 172 -23.30 -35.08 20.29
CA ASP A 172 -22.91 -33.95 21.16
C ASP A 172 -21.94 -32.96 20.49
N VAL A 173 -22.20 -32.67 19.22
CA VAL A 173 -21.30 -31.83 18.40
C VAL A 173 -21.60 -30.33 18.53
N LEU A 174 -22.76 -29.97 19.11
CA LEU A 174 -23.17 -28.56 19.27
C LEU A 174 -22.80 -28.07 20.67
N ASN A 175 -22.03 -27.02 20.71
CA ASN A 175 -21.59 -26.37 21.96
C ASN A 175 -21.28 -24.88 21.73
N GLU A 176 -20.81 -24.18 22.76
CA GLU A 176 -20.51 -22.75 22.73
C GLU A 176 -19.45 -22.32 21.69
N ASN A 177 -18.68 -23.27 21.14
CA ASN A 177 -17.69 -23.05 20.08
C ASN A 177 -18.19 -23.50 18.71
N THR A 178 -19.50 -23.55 18.50
CA THR A 178 -20.09 -24.02 17.24
C THR A 178 -20.81 -22.88 16.50
N ILE A 179 -20.60 -22.80 15.20
CA ILE A 179 -21.36 -21.99 14.25
C ILE A 179 -22.21 -22.95 13.42
N VAL A 180 -23.53 -22.84 13.54
CA VAL A 180 -24.47 -23.76 12.91
C VAL A 180 -25.05 -23.14 11.64
N ILE A 181 -24.99 -23.85 10.52
CA ILE A 181 -25.69 -23.50 9.28
C ILE A 181 -26.84 -24.47 9.12
N THR A 182 -28.06 -23.93 9.01
CA THR A 182 -29.28 -24.74 8.87
C THR A 182 -30.36 -24.01 8.04
N GLY A 183 -31.30 -24.75 7.51
CA GLY A 183 -32.54 -24.20 6.91
C GLY A 183 -33.63 -23.99 7.97
N ASP A 184 -34.87 -24.25 7.58
CA ASP A 184 -36.13 -24.10 8.38
C ASP A 184 -36.37 -25.26 9.36
N ARG A 185 -35.33 -25.88 9.84
CA ARG A 185 -35.41 -26.99 10.78
C ARG A 185 -35.51 -26.47 12.21
N TYR A 186 -36.74 -26.17 12.64
CA TYR A 186 -37.01 -25.54 13.93
C TYR A 186 -36.61 -26.42 15.13
N ASP A 187 -36.68 -27.76 14.99
CA ASP A 187 -36.18 -28.73 15.96
C ASP A 187 -34.65 -28.58 16.18
N VAL A 188 -33.89 -28.45 15.10
CA VAL A 188 -32.46 -28.25 15.11
C VAL A 188 -32.07 -26.86 15.66
N ILE A 189 -32.81 -25.82 15.24
CA ILE A 189 -32.59 -24.44 15.75
C ILE A 189 -32.82 -24.42 17.27
N ARG A 190 -33.88 -25.06 17.78
CA ARG A 190 -34.15 -25.16 19.21
C ARG A 190 -33.00 -25.85 19.94
N TYR A 191 -32.55 -26.99 19.44
CA TYR A 191 -31.41 -27.70 20.05
C TYR A 191 -30.10 -26.89 20.02
N ALA A 192 -29.82 -26.18 18.93
CA ALA A 192 -28.67 -25.29 18.84
C ALA A 192 -28.73 -24.17 19.88
N ILE A 193 -29.91 -23.58 20.14
CA ILE A 193 -30.13 -22.58 21.18
C ILE A 193 -29.89 -23.17 22.58
N GLU A 194 -30.46 -24.37 22.86
CA GLU A 194 -30.26 -25.08 24.13
C GLU A 194 -28.79 -25.38 24.39
N SER A 195 -28.05 -25.73 23.35
CA SER A 195 -26.60 -25.99 23.38
C SER A 195 -25.73 -24.69 23.44
N ARG A 196 -26.39 -23.52 23.44
CA ARG A 196 -25.72 -22.18 23.48
C ARG A 196 -24.66 -22.00 22.42
N VAL A 197 -24.94 -22.45 21.19
CA VAL A 197 -23.98 -22.29 20.09
C VAL A 197 -23.63 -20.82 19.86
N LYS A 198 -22.45 -20.56 19.31
CA LYS A 198 -21.94 -19.21 19.13
C LYS A 198 -22.74 -18.39 18.12
N LEU A 199 -23.18 -19.02 17.03
CA LEU A 199 -23.96 -18.39 15.98
C LEU A 199 -24.85 -19.41 15.27
N ILE A 200 -26.08 -19.02 14.98
CA ILE A 200 -27.00 -19.76 14.10
C ILE A 200 -27.16 -18.96 12.81
N ILE A 201 -26.91 -19.59 11.66
CA ILE A 201 -27.10 -19.04 10.33
C ILE A 201 -28.28 -19.76 9.67
N VAL A 202 -29.39 -19.04 9.50
CA VAL A 202 -30.61 -19.55 8.84
C VAL A 202 -30.54 -19.19 7.36
N THR A 203 -30.53 -20.22 6.51
CA THR A 203 -30.34 -20.10 5.05
C THR A 203 -31.66 -19.99 4.30
N GLY A 204 -31.63 -19.43 3.06
CA GLY A 204 -32.74 -19.39 2.15
C GLY A 204 -33.78 -18.28 2.43
N ASP A 205 -33.38 -17.23 3.14
CA ASP A 205 -34.27 -16.11 3.55
C ASP A 205 -35.53 -16.60 4.32
N LEU A 206 -35.39 -17.72 5.03
CA LEU A 206 -36.45 -18.35 5.77
C LEU A 206 -36.70 -17.62 7.09
N MET A 207 -37.97 -17.55 7.49
CA MET A 207 -38.39 -16.88 8.72
C MET A 207 -38.15 -17.76 9.94
N VAL A 208 -37.64 -17.18 11.00
CA VAL A 208 -37.55 -17.81 12.32
C VAL A 208 -38.76 -17.33 13.13
N THR A 209 -39.38 -18.23 13.91
CA THR A 209 -40.51 -17.87 14.75
C THR A 209 -40.10 -16.97 15.92
N ASP A 210 -40.99 -16.09 16.35
CA ASP A 210 -40.74 -15.19 17.49
C ASP A 210 -40.36 -15.96 18.76
N GLU A 211 -40.99 -17.15 18.98
CA GLU A 211 -40.68 -18.05 20.11
C GLU A 211 -39.17 -18.43 20.11
N LEU A 212 -38.62 -18.80 18.95
CA LEU A 212 -37.23 -19.21 18.83
C LEU A 212 -36.28 -18.00 18.94
N ILE A 213 -36.69 -16.84 18.44
CA ILE A 213 -35.91 -15.57 18.59
C ILE A 213 -35.87 -15.20 20.08
N ASP A 214 -37.00 -15.23 20.78
CA ASP A 214 -37.04 -14.95 22.23
C ASP A 214 -36.18 -15.94 23.03
N MET A 215 -36.22 -17.21 22.68
CA MET A 215 -35.43 -18.25 23.29
C MET A 215 -33.91 -18.01 23.06
N ALA A 216 -33.51 -17.66 21.83
CA ALA A 216 -32.14 -17.35 21.48
C ALA A 216 -31.63 -16.07 22.22
N ALA A 217 -32.49 -15.05 22.34
CA ALA A 217 -32.19 -13.85 23.08
C ALA A 217 -31.92 -14.13 24.57
N LYS A 218 -32.76 -14.96 25.22
CA LYS A 218 -32.56 -15.37 26.62
C LYS A 218 -31.26 -16.16 26.83
N ASN A 219 -30.86 -16.96 25.85
CA ASN A 219 -29.63 -17.76 25.90
C ASN A 219 -28.39 -17.01 25.33
N LYS A 220 -28.55 -15.76 24.86
CA LYS A 220 -27.50 -14.92 24.26
C LYS A 220 -26.82 -15.61 23.05
N VAL A 221 -27.60 -16.26 22.21
CA VAL A 221 -27.13 -16.91 20.98
C VAL A 221 -27.24 -15.92 19.82
N ASN A 222 -26.13 -15.66 19.12
CA ASN A 222 -26.16 -14.84 17.92
C ASN A 222 -26.95 -15.54 16.80
N MET A 223 -27.68 -14.76 16.01
CA MET A 223 -28.49 -15.31 14.92
C MET A 223 -28.55 -14.37 13.74
N ILE A 224 -28.34 -14.92 12.55
CA ILE A 224 -28.48 -14.22 11.27
C ILE A 224 -29.31 -15.04 10.30
N SER A 225 -29.96 -14.38 9.37
CA SER A 225 -30.52 -15.01 8.17
C SER A 225 -29.71 -14.61 6.94
N THR A 226 -29.68 -15.47 5.93
CA THR A 226 -29.07 -15.19 4.63
C THR A 226 -29.97 -15.63 3.49
N PRO A 227 -30.03 -14.88 2.36
CA PRO A 227 -30.79 -15.30 1.18
C PRO A 227 -30.18 -16.51 0.47
N TYR A 228 -28.91 -16.81 0.78
CA TYR A 228 -28.21 -17.93 0.18
C TYR A 228 -28.71 -19.28 0.70
N GLN A 229 -28.67 -20.28 -0.16
CA GLN A 229 -28.94 -21.66 0.24
C GLN A 229 -27.77 -22.25 1.03
N THR A 230 -28.06 -23.33 1.76
CA THR A 230 -27.12 -23.97 2.70
C THR A 230 -25.75 -24.30 2.06
N TYR A 231 -25.74 -24.88 0.84
CA TYR A 231 -24.50 -25.23 0.15
C TYR A 231 -23.64 -23.98 -0.15
N TYR A 232 -24.28 -22.93 -0.69
CA TYR A 232 -23.56 -21.69 -1.02
C TYR A 232 -23.04 -20.97 0.23
N THR A 233 -23.84 -20.94 1.28
CA THR A 233 -23.47 -20.40 2.60
C THR A 233 -22.26 -21.13 3.17
N ALA A 234 -22.30 -22.46 3.20
CA ALA A 234 -21.21 -23.29 3.71
C ALA A 234 -19.89 -23.13 2.91
N LYS A 235 -20.03 -23.00 1.59
CA LYS A 235 -18.87 -22.78 0.70
C LYS A 235 -18.22 -21.42 0.94
N ASN A 236 -19.01 -20.37 1.15
CA ASN A 236 -18.50 -18.99 1.16
C ASN A 236 -18.21 -18.43 2.56
N ILE A 237 -18.71 -19.03 3.63
CA ILE A 237 -18.52 -18.52 4.99
C ILE A 237 -17.01 -18.40 5.35
N SER A 238 -16.17 -19.26 4.80
CA SER A 238 -14.71 -19.21 5.00
C SER A 238 -14.07 -17.93 4.47
N LEU A 239 -14.72 -17.25 3.51
CA LEU A 239 -14.27 -15.96 3.00
C LEU A 239 -14.51 -14.80 3.99
N ALA A 240 -15.31 -15.02 5.03
CA ALA A 240 -15.49 -14.04 6.10
C ALA A 240 -14.25 -13.91 7.01
N LYS A 241 -13.26 -14.81 6.90
CA LYS A 241 -12.00 -14.75 7.65
C LYS A 241 -11.33 -13.39 7.48
N TYR A 242 -10.56 -13.00 8.49
CA TYR A 242 -9.71 -11.83 8.40
C TYR A 242 -8.62 -12.02 7.33
N VAL A 243 -8.27 -10.95 6.62
CA VAL A 243 -7.12 -10.97 5.71
C VAL A 243 -5.82 -11.27 6.44
N ASP A 244 -5.74 -10.95 7.74
CA ASP A 244 -4.60 -11.28 8.61
C ASP A 244 -4.28 -12.77 8.68
N ASP A 245 -5.29 -13.64 8.52
CA ASP A 245 -5.13 -15.09 8.61
C ASP A 245 -4.45 -15.71 7.40
N ILE A 246 -4.49 -15.02 6.26
CA ILE A 246 -3.98 -15.55 4.99
C ILE A 246 -2.89 -14.68 4.35
N MET A 247 -2.64 -13.47 4.87
CA MET A 247 -1.62 -12.60 4.31
C MET A 247 -0.21 -13.15 4.52
N LYS A 248 0.65 -12.89 3.56
CA LYS A 248 2.09 -13.11 3.68
C LYS A 248 2.69 -12.02 4.57
N LYS A 249 3.34 -12.41 5.68
CA LYS A 249 3.93 -11.50 6.68
C LYS A 249 5.46 -11.42 6.56
N ASP A 250 6.08 -12.50 6.14
CA ASP A 250 7.53 -12.65 6.09
C ASP A 250 8.05 -12.56 4.64
N ASP A 251 9.35 -12.27 4.51
CA ASP A 251 10.06 -12.24 3.23
C ASP A 251 9.39 -11.32 2.20
N ILE A 252 8.97 -10.14 2.64
CA ILE A 252 8.41 -9.10 1.78
C ILE A 252 9.54 -8.19 1.33
N MET A 253 9.86 -8.23 0.03
CA MET A 253 10.76 -7.25 -0.57
C MET A 253 10.04 -5.91 -0.69
N LEU A 254 10.53 -4.90 0.00
CA LEU A 254 9.99 -3.55 0.03
C LEU A 254 11.12 -2.52 -0.15
N PHE A 255 10.79 -1.30 -0.53
CA PHE A 255 11.73 -0.22 -0.73
C PHE A 255 11.30 1.04 0.03
N SER A 256 12.30 1.81 0.46
CA SER A 256 12.05 3.16 0.99
C SER A 256 11.84 4.14 -0.15
N GLU A 257 11.01 5.15 0.05
CA GLU A 257 10.89 6.26 -0.89
C GLU A 257 12.22 7.02 -1.10
N GLU A 258 13.14 6.92 -0.14
CA GLU A 258 14.47 7.55 -0.19
C GLU A 258 15.52 6.71 -0.92
N ASP A 259 15.25 5.43 -1.21
CA ASP A 259 16.19 4.56 -1.89
C ASP A 259 16.48 5.07 -3.32
N TYR A 260 17.73 4.92 -3.75
CA TYR A 260 18.13 5.28 -5.11
C TYR A 260 17.74 4.18 -6.10
N LEU A 261 17.11 4.58 -7.21
CA LEU A 261 16.59 3.64 -8.20
C LEU A 261 17.65 2.69 -8.74
N ASN A 262 18.83 3.20 -9.09
CA ASN A 262 19.90 2.38 -9.66
C ASN A 262 20.43 1.34 -8.69
N ASP A 263 20.40 1.62 -7.38
CA ASP A 263 20.84 0.67 -6.36
C ASP A 263 19.85 -0.46 -6.16
N CYS A 264 18.54 -0.20 -6.40
CA CYS A 264 17.46 -1.19 -6.25
C CYS A 264 17.13 -1.94 -7.54
N LYS A 265 17.61 -1.47 -8.69
CA LYS A 265 17.17 -1.94 -10.00
C LYS A 265 17.42 -3.43 -10.21
N GLU A 266 18.60 -3.92 -9.87
CA GLU A 266 18.97 -5.32 -10.02
C GLU A 266 18.09 -6.24 -9.18
N ASP A 267 17.84 -5.88 -7.91
CA ASP A 267 16.97 -6.63 -7.01
C ASP A 267 15.53 -6.71 -7.54
N ILE A 268 15.02 -5.60 -8.08
CA ILE A 268 13.68 -5.55 -8.67
C ILE A 268 13.59 -6.41 -9.94
N GLU A 269 14.62 -6.38 -10.80
CA GLU A 269 14.65 -7.12 -12.07
C GLU A 269 14.77 -8.63 -11.85
N GLN A 270 15.59 -9.07 -10.89
CA GLN A 270 15.83 -10.48 -10.58
C GLN A 270 14.75 -11.08 -9.67
N SER A 271 13.95 -10.28 -8.98
CA SER A 271 12.93 -10.77 -8.06
C SER A 271 11.86 -11.60 -8.77
N ARG A 272 11.37 -12.64 -8.09
CA ARG A 272 10.18 -13.41 -8.52
C ARG A 272 8.87 -12.62 -8.32
N HIS A 273 8.90 -11.57 -7.50
CA HIS A 273 7.74 -10.73 -7.24
C HIS A 273 7.55 -9.70 -8.36
N SER A 274 6.30 -9.32 -8.61
CA SER A 274 5.94 -8.33 -9.64
C SER A 274 5.56 -6.97 -9.05
N LYS A 275 5.33 -6.92 -7.75
CA LYS A 275 4.89 -5.75 -7.00
C LYS A 275 5.66 -5.64 -5.69
N PHE A 276 6.09 -4.44 -5.36
CA PHE A 276 6.93 -4.14 -4.21
C PHE A 276 6.32 -2.97 -3.43
N PRO A 277 6.01 -3.13 -2.14
CA PRO A 277 5.55 -2.02 -1.32
C PRO A 277 6.63 -0.93 -1.21
N ILE A 278 6.17 0.32 -1.18
CA ILE A 278 7.01 1.48 -0.87
C ILE A 278 6.60 2.01 0.49
N ILE A 279 7.58 2.29 1.31
CA ILE A 279 7.39 2.86 2.64
C ILE A 279 8.09 4.22 2.76
N SER A 280 7.57 5.07 3.64
CA SER A 280 8.22 6.32 4.03
C SER A 280 9.39 6.04 4.98
N ARG A 281 10.16 7.10 5.28
CA ARG A 281 11.20 7.07 6.32
C ARG A 281 10.67 6.59 7.67
N ASP A 282 9.41 6.92 8.00
CA ASP A 282 8.73 6.52 9.23
C ASP A 282 8.00 5.17 9.10
N LYS A 283 8.39 4.34 8.11
CA LYS A 283 7.85 3.00 7.82
C LYS A 283 6.36 2.97 7.44
N LYS A 284 5.75 4.10 7.10
CA LYS A 284 4.35 4.16 6.64
C LYS A 284 4.26 3.70 5.19
N TYR A 285 3.22 2.95 4.87
CA TYR A 285 2.94 2.52 3.50
C TYR A 285 2.59 3.72 2.60
N LEU A 286 3.18 3.78 1.42
CA LEU A 286 2.98 4.87 0.46
C LEU A 286 2.36 4.43 -0.86
N GLY A 287 2.61 3.20 -1.29
CA GLY A 287 2.16 2.69 -2.58
C GLY A 287 2.89 1.44 -3.03
N MET A 288 2.70 1.06 -4.29
CA MET A 288 3.24 -0.15 -4.87
C MET A 288 4.11 0.15 -6.10
N LEU A 289 5.36 -0.29 -6.05
CA LEU A 289 6.28 -0.27 -7.18
C LEU A 289 6.12 -1.53 -8.03
N SER A 290 6.41 -1.42 -9.33
CA SER A 290 6.54 -2.56 -10.24
C SER A 290 7.58 -2.25 -11.31
N ARG A 291 8.05 -3.29 -12.02
CA ARG A 291 9.07 -3.14 -13.09
C ARG A 291 8.71 -2.12 -14.15
N ARG A 292 7.42 -1.92 -14.46
CA ARG A 292 6.99 -0.93 -15.45
C ARG A 292 7.40 0.50 -15.10
N HIS A 293 7.53 0.82 -13.80
CA HIS A 293 7.91 2.15 -13.33
C HIS A 293 9.41 2.45 -13.53
N LEU A 294 10.22 1.41 -13.84
CA LEU A 294 11.65 1.54 -14.12
C LEU A 294 11.95 1.86 -15.60
N ILE A 295 10.97 1.69 -16.49
CA ILE A 295 11.20 1.75 -17.93
C ILE A 295 11.57 3.18 -18.39
N ASN A 296 10.87 4.19 -17.88
CA ASN A 296 11.13 5.59 -18.21
C ASN A 296 10.99 6.46 -16.97
N PRO A 297 11.93 6.40 -16.02
CA PRO A 297 11.88 7.23 -14.83
C PRO A 297 12.02 8.70 -15.21
N LYS A 298 11.25 9.58 -14.56
CA LYS A 298 11.38 11.02 -14.75
C LYS A 298 12.70 11.49 -14.14
N LYS A 299 13.60 11.97 -14.99
CA LYS A 299 14.88 12.51 -14.56
C LYS A 299 14.70 13.88 -13.88
N LYS A 300 15.58 14.21 -12.94
CA LYS A 300 15.67 15.55 -12.38
C LYS A 300 16.19 16.50 -13.46
N LYS A 301 15.53 17.64 -13.65
CA LYS A 301 15.91 18.65 -14.63
C LYS A 301 16.93 19.60 -14.03
N VAL A 302 18.06 19.74 -14.69
CA VAL A 302 19.18 20.54 -14.18
C VAL A 302 19.65 21.56 -15.22
N ILE A 303 20.12 22.69 -14.74
CA ILE A 303 20.84 23.72 -15.52
C ILE A 303 22.17 23.95 -14.83
N LEU A 304 23.24 23.85 -15.58
CA LEU A 304 24.60 24.01 -15.09
C LEU A 304 25.09 25.43 -15.34
N VAL A 305 25.69 26.03 -14.33
CA VAL A 305 26.34 27.34 -14.44
C VAL A 305 27.79 27.21 -14.02
N ASP A 306 28.69 27.99 -14.65
CA ASP A 306 30.08 28.11 -14.28
C ASP A 306 30.87 26.78 -14.26
N HIS A 307 30.42 25.79 -15.00
CA HIS A 307 31.15 24.54 -15.30
C HIS A 307 30.49 23.74 -16.39
N ASN A 308 31.28 22.91 -17.07
CA ASN A 308 30.80 21.98 -18.09
C ASN A 308 31.56 20.64 -18.07
N GLU A 309 32.07 20.26 -16.91
CA GLU A 309 32.78 18.99 -16.69
C GLU A 309 31.97 18.09 -15.73
N MET A 310 31.84 16.80 -16.09
CA MET A 310 31.05 15.84 -15.31
C MET A 310 31.57 15.67 -13.87
N ASN A 311 32.89 15.62 -13.72
CA ASN A 311 33.59 15.44 -12.43
C ASN A 311 33.43 16.63 -11.47
N GLN A 312 33.15 17.82 -11.98
CA GLN A 312 32.90 19.03 -11.21
C GLN A 312 31.41 19.25 -10.89
N SER A 313 30.53 18.44 -11.45
CA SER A 313 29.08 18.53 -11.29
C SER A 313 28.57 17.75 -10.08
N ALA A 314 27.26 17.82 -9.82
CA ALA A 314 26.63 17.05 -8.76
C ALA A 314 26.77 15.54 -8.96
N ASP A 315 26.84 14.79 -7.87
CA ASP A 315 26.87 13.34 -7.94
C ASP A 315 25.56 12.82 -8.56
N GLY A 316 25.66 11.86 -9.50
CA GLY A 316 24.55 11.33 -10.26
C GLY A 316 24.09 12.21 -11.42
N ILE A 317 24.92 13.15 -11.87
CA ILE A 317 24.59 14.03 -13.02
C ILE A 317 24.29 13.25 -14.29
N GLU A 318 24.86 12.07 -14.48
CA GLU A 318 24.58 11.16 -15.59
C GLU A 318 23.14 10.61 -15.57
N GLU A 319 22.49 10.62 -14.41
CA GLU A 319 21.07 10.24 -14.28
C GLU A 319 20.10 11.40 -14.52
N ALA A 320 20.58 12.64 -14.51
CA ALA A 320 19.78 13.84 -14.67
C ALA A 320 19.51 14.19 -16.14
N GLU A 321 18.55 15.08 -16.36
CA GLU A 321 18.28 15.71 -17.65
C GLU A 321 18.88 17.14 -17.64
N ILE A 322 20.02 17.30 -18.29
CA ILE A 322 20.66 18.61 -18.45
C ILE A 322 19.88 19.38 -19.52
N LEU A 323 19.33 20.54 -19.15
CA LEU A 323 18.54 21.39 -20.05
C LEU A 323 19.38 22.47 -20.70
N GLU A 324 20.32 23.03 -19.96
CA GLU A 324 21.11 24.19 -20.39
C GLU A 324 22.44 24.21 -19.64
N VAL A 325 23.49 24.71 -20.29
CA VAL A 325 24.79 24.99 -19.71
C VAL A 325 25.16 26.45 -20.03
N ILE A 326 25.51 27.22 -19.00
CA ILE A 326 25.99 28.60 -19.12
C ILE A 326 27.36 28.68 -18.47
N ASP A 327 28.40 28.86 -19.25
CA ASP A 327 29.78 28.75 -18.78
C ASP A 327 30.72 29.63 -19.60
N HIS A 328 31.84 29.99 -19.02
CA HIS A 328 32.92 30.75 -19.67
C HIS A 328 34.25 29.96 -19.76
N HIS A 329 34.28 28.73 -19.22
CA HIS A 329 35.44 27.86 -19.29
C HIS A 329 35.57 27.16 -20.66
N LYS A 330 36.70 26.48 -20.85
CA LYS A 330 36.88 25.60 -22.02
C LYS A 330 35.80 24.52 -22.02
N ILE A 331 35.35 24.14 -23.23
CA ILE A 331 34.38 23.03 -23.36
C ILE A 331 35.04 21.74 -22.84
N GLY A 332 34.44 21.15 -21.82
CA GLY A 332 34.86 19.92 -21.15
C GLY A 332 34.19 18.66 -21.69
N ASP A 333 33.83 17.74 -20.80
CA ASP A 333 33.38 16.39 -21.13
C ASP A 333 31.89 16.17 -20.87
N ILE A 334 31.11 17.25 -20.68
CA ILE A 334 29.66 17.12 -20.41
C ILE A 334 28.96 16.30 -21.52
N LYS A 335 28.15 15.35 -21.11
CA LYS A 335 27.36 14.50 -22.01
C LYS A 335 25.90 14.69 -21.75
N THR A 336 25.12 14.83 -22.82
CA THR A 336 23.67 15.02 -22.74
C THR A 336 22.95 13.97 -23.56
N SER A 337 21.76 13.57 -23.14
CA SER A 337 20.91 12.61 -23.87
C SER A 337 20.02 13.29 -24.92
N ILE A 338 19.89 14.62 -24.85
CA ILE A 338 19.10 15.44 -25.76
C ILE A 338 19.92 16.67 -26.18
N PRO A 339 19.59 17.34 -27.30
CA PRO A 339 20.16 18.63 -27.66
C PRO A 339 19.87 19.65 -26.55
N ILE A 340 20.88 20.42 -26.18
CA ILE A 340 20.79 21.44 -25.12
C ILE A 340 21.23 22.80 -25.62
N SER A 341 20.87 23.85 -24.91
CA SER A 341 21.44 25.19 -25.07
C SER A 341 22.76 25.25 -24.31
N PHE A 342 23.86 25.50 -25.02
CA PHE A 342 25.16 25.79 -24.43
C PHE A 342 25.52 27.23 -24.77
N ARG A 343 25.75 28.04 -23.74
CA ARG A 343 26.13 29.45 -23.87
C ARG A 343 27.52 29.64 -23.26
N ASN A 344 28.45 30.06 -24.11
CA ASN A 344 29.78 30.52 -23.66
C ASN A 344 29.74 32.05 -23.56
N THR A 345 29.89 32.57 -22.36
CA THR A 345 29.76 34.01 -22.03
C THR A 345 31.11 34.66 -21.81
#